data_8e4678eb77be3422dcf9418d5df7ff1c
#
_entry.id   8e4678eb77be3422dcf9418d5df7ff1c
#
_cell.length_a   1.000
_cell.length_b   1.000
_cell.length_c   1.000
_cell.angle_alpha   90.00
_cell.angle_beta   90.00
_cell.angle_gamma   90.00
#
_symmetry.space_group_name_H-M   'P 1'
#
loop_
_entity.id
_entity.type
_entity.pdbx_description
1 polymer ?
#
loop_
_entity_poly.entity_id
_entity_poly.type
_entity_poly.pdbx_seq_one_letter_code
_entity_poly.pdbx_strand_id
1 'polypeptide(L)'
;SWPVRLVLLLVRSAAKLPFAALYLENGYLIAAAAFLYGLALLLSLRPKAVRFWQAAAAAVLVTACCMGLSCADYALPEACFSMLDVGQGQCLVSRSGESVSVIDCGGQEDASGETAARFLLARGVTQVDRLILTHFDADHCNGVRQLLRRVRVKTLYVPDVSPESNLRTKILFAAAQAGAEIRFVTNDLTLPDGMRMFAPTGSAEESNTGLCVLAAGEKYDILVTGDLSEQAEYRLLSTHALPRAAVLVAGHHGAATSTSEALLRAIRPEAVLISVGADNRFGH
;
A
#
# COMPACT_ATOMS: atom_id res chain seq x y z
N SER A 1 -35.04 -7.55 16.66
CA SER A 1 -35.64 -6.73 17.75
C SER A 1 -35.21 -5.26 17.56
N TRP A 2 -36.03 -4.33 18.00
CA TRP A 2 -35.78 -2.87 17.90
C TRP A 2 -34.44 -2.44 18.53
N PRO A 3 -33.99 -2.95 19.70
CA PRO A 3 -32.70 -2.60 20.28
C PRO A 3 -31.51 -2.97 19.37
N VAL A 4 -31.55 -4.12 18.71
CA VAL A 4 -30.48 -4.56 17.80
C VAL A 4 -30.39 -3.63 16.59
N ARG A 5 -31.53 -3.20 16.03
CA ARG A 5 -31.55 -2.24 14.91
C ARG A 5 -30.98 -0.88 15.31
N LEU A 6 -31.29 -0.41 16.53
CA LEU A 6 -30.73 0.83 17.07
C LEU A 6 -29.21 0.74 17.24
N VAL A 7 -28.72 -0.34 17.84
CA VAL A 7 -27.26 -0.56 18.00
C VAL A 7 -26.57 -0.60 16.64
N LEU A 8 -27.12 -1.33 15.68
CA LEU A 8 -26.56 -1.39 14.32
C LEU A 8 -26.57 -0.02 13.62
N LEU A 9 -27.62 0.78 13.82
CA LEU A 9 -27.70 2.14 13.30
C LEU A 9 -26.60 3.03 13.91
N LEU A 10 -26.45 2.98 15.24
CA LEU A 10 -25.45 3.76 15.96
C LEU A 10 -24.02 3.37 15.53
N VAL A 11 -23.72 2.07 15.46
CA VAL A 11 -22.42 1.58 15.02
C VAL A 11 -22.12 1.98 13.57
N ARG A 12 -23.08 1.83 12.66
CA ARG A 12 -22.92 2.25 11.25
C ARG A 12 -22.75 3.75 11.10
N SER A 13 -23.42 4.54 11.94
CA SER A 13 -23.28 6.01 11.94
C SER A 13 -21.93 6.43 12.51
N ALA A 14 -21.50 5.82 13.61
CA ALA A 14 -20.19 6.04 14.21
C ALA A 14 -19.04 5.64 13.25
N ALA A 15 -19.18 4.54 12.53
CA ALA A 15 -18.18 4.09 11.55
C ALA A 15 -17.97 5.05 10.37
N LYS A 16 -18.88 6.00 10.15
CA LYS A 16 -18.76 7.05 9.12
C LYS A 16 -18.04 8.30 9.61
N LEU A 17 -17.82 8.43 10.91
CA LEU A 17 -17.13 9.59 11.47
C LEU A 17 -15.65 9.54 11.09
N PRO A 18 -15.02 10.71 10.78
CA PRO A 18 -13.57 10.77 10.67
C PRO A 18 -12.98 10.31 12.02
N PHE A 19 -11.94 9.48 11.95
CA PHE A 19 -11.31 8.84 13.13
C PHE A 19 -12.18 7.80 13.86
N ALA A 20 -13.17 7.22 13.20
CA ALA A 20 -13.99 6.12 13.76
C ALA A 20 -13.18 4.88 14.17
N ALA A 21 -11.99 4.70 13.61
CA ALA A 21 -11.03 3.69 14.02
C ALA A 21 -9.65 4.33 14.22
N LEU A 22 -9.06 4.11 15.37
CA LEU A 22 -7.68 4.43 15.66
C LEU A 22 -6.88 3.13 15.59
N TYR A 23 -5.91 3.06 14.68
CA TYR A 23 -5.00 1.91 14.61
C TYR A 23 -3.90 2.09 15.64
N LEU A 24 -4.02 1.37 16.75
CA LEU A 24 -3.08 1.42 17.86
C LEU A 24 -1.99 0.32 17.72
N GLU A 25 -1.35 0.23 16.56
CA GLU A 25 -0.14 -0.58 16.41
C GLU A 25 1.10 0.13 16.96
N ASN A 26 0.99 1.42 17.20
CA ASN A 26 2.03 2.29 17.68
C ASN A 26 2.10 2.22 19.21
N GLY A 27 3.24 1.72 19.73
CA GLY A 27 3.47 1.56 21.18
C GLY A 27 3.32 2.85 21.96
N TYR A 28 3.65 4.00 21.38
CA TYR A 28 3.51 5.30 22.04
C TYR A 28 2.04 5.71 22.20
N LEU A 29 1.21 5.45 21.19
CA LEU A 29 -0.23 5.73 21.29
C LEU A 29 -0.92 4.80 22.29
N ILE A 30 -0.51 3.53 22.34
CA ILE A 30 -0.97 2.58 23.37
C ILE A 30 -0.58 3.08 24.77
N ALA A 31 0.67 3.51 24.96
CA ALA A 31 1.15 4.05 26.22
C ALA A 31 0.39 5.31 26.64
N ALA A 32 0.14 6.24 25.71
CA ALA A 32 -0.67 7.44 25.98
C ALA A 32 -2.10 7.05 26.38
N ALA A 33 -2.75 6.14 25.69
CA ALA A 33 -4.10 5.67 26.01
C ALA A 33 -4.14 5.00 27.39
N ALA A 34 -3.19 4.12 27.70
CA ALA A 34 -3.08 3.45 28.99
C ALA A 34 -2.86 4.47 30.14
N PHE A 35 -2.00 5.47 29.92
CA PHE A 35 -1.78 6.55 30.88
C PHE A 35 -3.06 7.35 31.13
N LEU A 36 -3.77 7.78 30.08
CA LEU A 36 -5.01 8.54 30.21
C LEU A 36 -6.09 7.74 30.95
N TYR A 37 -6.18 6.44 30.65
CA TYR A 37 -7.13 5.55 31.34
C TYR A 37 -6.79 5.37 32.81
N GLY A 38 -5.50 5.15 33.11
CA GLY A 38 -5.00 5.06 34.51
C GLY A 38 -5.22 6.35 35.29
N LEU A 39 -4.99 7.51 34.66
CA LEU A 39 -5.24 8.81 35.26
C LEU A 39 -6.73 9.04 35.52
N ALA A 40 -7.60 8.71 34.58
CA ALA A 40 -9.05 8.80 34.75
C ALA A 40 -9.55 7.90 35.90
N LEU A 41 -9.02 6.67 35.98
CA LEU A 41 -9.33 5.73 37.06
C LEU A 41 -8.87 6.27 38.42
N LEU A 42 -7.64 6.82 38.51
CA LEU A 42 -7.11 7.43 39.72
C LEU A 42 -8.01 8.58 40.22
N LEU A 43 -8.40 9.47 39.30
CA LEU A 43 -9.28 10.60 39.64
C LEU A 43 -10.68 10.14 40.07
N SER A 44 -11.18 9.06 39.48
CA SER A 44 -12.47 8.44 39.84
C SER A 44 -12.44 7.84 41.24
N LEU A 45 -11.37 7.11 41.60
CA LEU A 45 -11.22 6.42 42.90
C LEU A 45 -10.76 7.36 43.99
N ARG A 46 -9.93 8.35 43.67
CA ARG A 46 -9.34 9.32 44.62
C ARG A 46 -9.35 10.75 44.09
N PRO A 47 -10.52 11.40 44.03
CA PRO A 47 -10.68 12.71 43.38
C PRO A 47 -9.85 13.84 43.99
N LYS A 48 -9.34 13.67 45.22
CA LYS A 48 -8.48 14.65 45.92
C LYS A 48 -6.99 14.34 45.81
N ALA A 49 -6.59 13.23 45.17
CA ALA A 49 -5.19 12.80 45.09
C ALA A 49 -4.33 13.75 44.24
N VAL A 50 -4.92 14.35 43.20
CA VAL A 50 -4.22 15.25 42.28
C VAL A 50 -5.14 16.44 41.99
N ARG A 51 -4.57 17.65 41.91
CA ARG A 51 -5.36 18.82 41.48
C ARG A 51 -5.73 18.66 40.01
N PHE A 52 -6.97 18.99 39.63
CA PHE A 52 -7.48 18.88 38.29
C PHE A 52 -6.51 19.46 37.23
N TRP A 53 -5.98 20.65 37.46
CA TRP A 53 -5.05 21.28 36.49
C TRP A 53 -3.71 20.54 36.37
N GLN A 54 -3.23 19.91 37.43
CA GLN A 54 -2.02 19.08 37.37
C GLN A 54 -2.28 17.79 36.55
N ALA A 55 -3.43 17.16 36.75
CA ALA A 55 -3.84 16.00 35.96
C ALA A 55 -4.02 16.37 34.49
N ALA A 56 -4.68 17.48 34.18
CA ALA A 56 -4.86 17.99 32.85
C ALA A 56 -3.51 18.29 32.15
N ALA A 57 -2.59 18.97 32.85
CA ALA A 57 -1.26 19.27 32.32
C ALA A 57 -0.45 18.00 32.06
N ALA A 58 -0.50 17.00 32.94
CA ALA A 58 0.15 15.72 32.75
C ALA A 58 -0.44 14.95 31.55
N ALA A 59 -1.77 14.95 31.41
CA ALA A 59 -2.44 14.33 30.27
C ALA A 59 -2.00 14.95 28.93
N VAL A 60 -1.98 16.29 28.85
CA VAL A 60 -1.54 17.01 27.65
C VAL A 60 -0.07 16.72 27.35
N LEU A 61 0.80 16.83 28.37
CA LEU A 61 2.25 16.63 28.20
C LEU A 61 2.56 15.21 27.71
N VAL A 62 2.02 14.18 28.38
CA VAL A 62 2.28 12.78 28.01
C VAL A 62 1.74 12.48 26.61
N THR A 63 0.53 12.96 26.30
CA THR A 63 -0.06 12.76 24.96
C THR A 63 0.79 13.45 23.89
N ALA A 64 1.22 14.70 24.12
CA ALA A 64 2.07 15.44 23.18
C ALA A 64 3.44 14.77 22.98
N CYS A 65 4.08 14.30 24.06
CA CYS A 65 5.34 13.55 23.99
C CYS A 65 5.17 12.25 23.21
N CYS A 66 4.13 11.47 23.51
CA CYS A 66 3.87 10.21 22.80
C CYS A 66 3.56 10.45 21.31
N MET A 67 2.81 11.51 20.98
CA MET A 67 2.58 11.89 19.59
C MET A 67 3.89 12.31 18.89
N GLY A 68 4.72 13.12 19.54
CA GLY A 68 6.01 13.55 18.99
C GLY A 68 6.93 12.37 18.70
N LEU A 69 7.08 11.45 19.66
CA LEU A 69 7.86 10.22 19.48
C LEU A 69 7.26 9.32 18.39
N SER A 70 5.93 9.20 18.37
CA SER A 70 5.24 8.48 17.31
C SER A 70 5.54 9.05 15.92
N CYS A 71 5.44 10.36 15.76
CA CYS A 71 5.76 11.01 14.48
C CYS A 71 7.22 10.79 14.07
N ALA A 72 8.15 10.80 15.04
CA ALA A 72 9.57 10.60 14.75
C ALA A 72 9.91 9.17 14.35
N ASP A 73 9.36 8.17 15.06
CA ASP A 73 9.74 6.75 14.86
C ASP A 73 8.94 6.05 13.77
N TYR A 74 7.68 6.46 13.55
CA TYR A 74 6.78 5.80 12.61
C TYR A 74 6.55 6.54 11.30
N ALA A 75 7.03 7.79 11.17
CA ALA A 75 6.98 8.48 9.88
C ALA A 75 7.75 7.69 8.82
N LEU A 76 7.18 7.60 7.63
CA LEU A 76 7.92 7.04 6.50
C LEU A 76 9.15 7.93 6.24
N PRO A 77 10.36 7.36 6.08
CA PRO A 77 11.51 8.10 5.58
C PRO A 77 11.21 8.78 4.24
N GLU A 78 11.89 9.88 3.93
CA GLU A 78 11.70 10.61 2.66
C GLU A 78 11.95 9.74 1.42
N ALA A 79 12.81 8.72 1.56
CA ALA A 79 12.99 7.70 0.54
C ALA A 79 12.88 6.32 1.20
N CYS A 80 11.83 5.58 0.88
CA CYS A 80 11.66 4.22 1.34
C CYS A 80 10.85 3.38 0.35
N PHE A 81 11.10 2.07 0.40
CA PHE A 81 10.33 1.06 -0.31
C PHE A 81 10.00 -0.06 0.67
N SER A 82 8.75 -0.44 0.74
CA SER A 82 8.26 -1.47 1.65
C SER A 82 7.44 -2.50 0.89
N MET A 83 7.83 -3.75 0.98
CA MET A 83 7.01 -4.88 0.56
C MET A 83 6.19 -5.33 1.76
N LEU A 84 4.88 -5.32 1.63
CA LEU A 84 3.97 -5.68 2.71
C LEU A 84 3.71 -7.20 2.69
N ASP A 85 3.64 -7.80 3.88
CA ASP A 85 3.22 -9.20 4.00
C ASP A 85 1.71 -9.29 3.79
N VAL A 86 1.33 -9.75 2.61
CA VAL A 86 -0.06 -9.96 2.17
C VAL A 86 -0.36 -11.44 1.86
N GLY A 87 0.56 -12.35 2.25
CA GLY A 87 0.52 -13.74 1.84
C GLY A 87 0.87 -13.91 0.37
N GLN A 88 0.13 -14.77 -0.33
CA GLN A 88 0.32 -14.92 -1.78
C GLN A 88 -0.28 -13.70 -2.50
N GLY A 89 0.56 -12.85 -3.07
CA GLY A 89 0.18 -11.64 -3.77
C GLY A 89 1.21 -10.52 -3.65
N GLN A 90 0.86 -9.33 -4.09
CA GLN A 90 1.76 -8.19 -4.12
C GLN A 90 1.11 -6.92 -3.60
N CYS A 91 1.79 -6.27 -2.65
CA CYS A 91 1.45 -4.93 -2.19
C CYS A 91 2.72 -4.21 -1.75
N LEU A 92 3.06 -3.15 -2.46
CA LEU A 92 4.30 -2.42 -2.27
C LEU A 92 3.98 -0.96 -1.96
N VAL A 93 4.72 -0.37 -1.04
CA VAL A 93 4.62 1.07 -0.73
C VAL A 93 5.97 1.71 -1.02
N SER A 94 5.96 2.76 -1.85
CA SER A 94 7.14 3.56 -2.18
C SER A 94 6.91 5.00 -1.77
N ARG A 95 7.90 5.61 -1.13
CA ARG A 95 7.95 7.05 -0.89
C ARG A 95 9.21 7.63 -1.52
N SER A 96 9.05 8.73 -2.24
CA SER A 96 10.13 9.54 -2.81
C SER A 96 9.81 11.01 -2.53
N GLY A 97 10.56 11.63 -1.61
CA GLY A 97 10.26 12.95 -1.09
C GLY A 97 8.87 13.02 -0.44
N GLU A 98 8.01 13.89 -0.95
CA GLU A 98 6.63 14.03 -0.48
C GLU A 98 5.65 13.05 -1.13
N SER A 99 6.05 12.41 -2.24
CA SER A 99 5.17 11.51 -3.00
C SER A 99 5.10 10.12 -2.40
N VAL A 100 3.91 9.65 -2.10
CA VAL A 100 3.65 8.28 -1.66
C VAL A 100 2.88 7.53 -2.74
N SER A 101 3.39 6.37 -3.11
CA SER A 101 2.81 5.49 -4.11
C SER A 101 2.56 4.10 -3.52
N VAL A 102 1.45 3.48 -3.91
CA VAL A 102 1.19 2.06 -3.69
C VAL A 102 1.26 1.38 -5.05
N ILE A 103 2.06 0.33 -5.17
CA ILE A 103 2.18 -0.49 -6.38
C ILE A 103 1.59 -1.85 -6.06
N ASP A 104 0.51 -2.17 -6.73
CA ASP A 104 -0.39 -3.28 -6.46
C ASP A 104 -0.98 -3.24 -5.03
N CYS A 105 -2.08 -3.92 -4.86
CA CYS A 105 -2.74 -4.05 -3.56
C CYS A 105 -3.59 -5.33 -3.59
N GLY A 106 -2.92 -6.46 -3.69
CA GLY A 106 -3.52 -7.77 -3.73
C GLY A 106 -2.86 -8.74 -2.78
N GLY A 107 -3.50 -9.85 -2.51
CA GLY A 107 -2.99 -10.86 -1.59
C GLY A 107 -3.87 -12.10 -1.53
N GLN A 108 -3.46 -13.06 -0.71
CA GLN A 108 -4.10 -14.36 -0.57
C GLN A 108 -5.59 -14.26 -0.18
N GLU A 109 -5.94 -13.24 0.61
CA GLU A 109 -7.30 -12.94 1.03
C GLU A 109 -7.64 -11.49 0.71
N ASP A 110 -8.92 -11.13 0.79
CA ASP A 110 -9.36 -9.73 0.61
C ASP A 110 -8.79 -8.74 1.66
N ALA A 111 -7.94 -9.22 2.58
CA ALA A 111 -7.38 -8.42 3.67
C ALA A 111 -6.18 -7.55 3.26
N SER A 112 -5.60 -7.72 2.09
CA SER A 112 -4.41 -6.97 1.63
C SER A 112 -4.63 -5.45 1.64
N GLY A 113 -5.82 -5.00 1.25
CA GLY A 113 -6.18 -3.58 1.32
C GLY A 113 -6.26 -3.03 2.74
N GLU A 114 -6.66 -3.83 3.71
CA GLU A 114 -6.64 -3.46 5.13
C GLU A 114 -5.19 -3.40 5.64
N THR A 115 -4.34 -4.36 5.27
CA THR A 115 -2.91 -4.36 5.60
C THR A 115 -2.22 -3.10 5.07
N ALA A 116 -2.46 -2.75 3.80
CA ALA A 116 -1.94 -1.52 3.20
C ALA A 116 -2.45 -0.26 3.92
N ALA A 117 -3.75 -0.19 4.19
CA ALA A 117 -4.36 0.94 4.88
C ALA A 117 -3.80 1.11 6.30
N ARG A 118 -3.67 0.03 7.06
CA ARG A 118 -3.08 0.04 8.42
C ARG A 118 -1.63 0.51 8.38
N PHE A 119 -0.82 -0.02 7.46
CA PHE A 119 0.58 0.39 7.28
C PHE A 119 0.70 1.89 7.02
N LEU A 120 -0.11 2.45 6.12
CA LEU A 120 -0.10 3.86 5.76
C LEU A 120 -0.62 4.74 6.91
N LEU A 121 -1.79 4.42 7.47
CA LEU A 121 -2.44 5.21 8.51
C LEU A 121 -1.63 5.21 9.82
N ALA A 122 -0.99 4.10 10.19
CA ALA A 122 -0.10 4.04 11.36
C ALA A 122 1.11 4.99 11.22
N ARG A 123 1.45 5.36 10.00
CA ARG A 123 2.54 6.29 9.65
C ARG A 123 2.07 7.70 9.31
N GLY A 124 0.80 7.99 9.61
CA GLY A 124 0.19 9.32 9.37
C GLY A 124 -0.16 9.60 7.92
N VAL A 125 -0.03 8.61 7.02
CA VAL A 125 -0.38 8.77 5.61
C VAL A 125 -1.86 8.48 5.40
N THR A 126 -2.66 9.54 5.27
CA THR A 126 -4.10 9.45 5.03
C THR A 126 -4.46 9.54 3.54
N GLN A 127 -3.48 9.92 2.72
CA GLN A 127 -3.62 10.07 1.28
C GLN A 127 -2.36 9.58 0.59
N VAL A 128 -2.54 8.80 -0.49
CA VAL A 128 -1.47 8.43 -1.42
C VAL A 128 -1.64 9.21 -2.72
N ASP A 129 -0.52 9.59 -3.33
CA ASP A 129 -0.53 10.32 -4.59
C ASP A 129 -0.90 9.40 -5.74
N ARG A 130 -0.47 8.14 -5.66
CA ARG A 130 -0.63 7.16 -6.74
C ARG A 130 -0.95 5.79 -6.19
N LEU A 131 -1.92 5.14 -6.79
CA LEU A 131 -2.10 3.70 -6.78
C LEU A 131 -1.80 3.22 -8.20
N ILE A 132 -0.85 2.33 -8.35
CA ILE A 132 -0.41 1.80 -9.64
C ILE A 132 -0.72 0.31 -9.64
N LEU A 133 -1.51 -0.17 -10.59
CA LEU A 133 -1.74 -1.60 -10.76
C LEU A 133 -0.92 -2.10 -11.93
N THR A 134 -0.12 -3.12 -11.70
CA THR A 134 0.66 -3.75 -12.76
C THR A 134 -0.26 -4.47 -13.74
N HIS A 135 -1.27 -5.17 -13.23
CA HIS A 135 -2.32 -5.85 -14.00
C HIS A 135 -3.56 -6.08 -13.12
N PHE A 136 -4.54 -6.90 -13.58
CA PHE A 136 -5.83 -7.05 -12.90
C PHE A 136 -6.07 -8.44 -12.30
N ASP A 137 -5.03 -9.21 -12.00
CA ASP A 137 -5.19 -10.49 -11.30
C ASP A 137 -5.48 -10.25 -9.81
N ALA A 138 -6.18 -11.20 -9.20
CA ALA A 138 -6.73 -11.00 -7.87
C ALA A 138 -5.66 -10.75 -6.81
N ASP A 139 -4.55 -11.46 -6.88
CA ASP A 139 -3.41 -11.36 -5.98
C ASP A 139 -2.57 -10.09 -6.17
N HIS A 140 -2.93 -9.24 -7.16
CA HIS A 140 -2.38 -7.89 -7.34
C HIS A 140 -3.38 -6.78 -7.06
N CYS A 141 -4.69 -7.06 -7.01
CA CYS A 141 -5.67 -5.97 -6.95
C CYS A 141 -6.94 -6.24 -6.13
N ASN A 142 -7.12 -7.41 -5.49
CA ASN A 142 -8.32 -7.73 -4.72
C ASN A 142 -8.53 -6.80 -3.50
N GLY A 143 -7.46 -6.25 -2.92
CA GLY A 143 -7.49 -5.33 -1.77
C GLY A 143 -7.78 -3.87 -2.13
N VAL A 144 -7.73 -3.49 -3.41
CA VAL A 144 -7.87 -2.09 -3.86
C VAL A 144 -9.13 -1.43 -3.32
N ARG A 145 -10.27 -2.14 -3.38
CA ARG A 145 -11.56 -1.60 -2.92
C ARG A 145 -11.58 -1.32 -1.41
N GLN A 146 -10.83 -2.08 -0.62
CA GLN A 146 -10.71 -1.86 0.82
C GLN A 146 -9.77 -0.68 1.09
N LEU A 147 -8.64 -0.59 0.40
CA LEU A 147 -7.73 0.54 0.49
C LEU A 147 -8.45 1.87 0.20
N LEU A 148 -9.20 1.95 -0.91
CA LEU A 148 -9.96 3.14 -1.32
C LEU A 148 -11.00 3.60 -0.30
N ARG A 149 -11.48 2.72 0.57
CA ARG A 149 -12.42 3.09 1.66
C ARG A 149 -11.74 3.73 2.85
N ARG A 150 -10.43 3.57 2.97
CA ARG A 150 -9.65 3.91 4.17
C ARG A 150 -8.64 5.02 3.93
N VAL A 151 -8.07 5.03 2.74
CA VAL A 151 -7.00 5.96 2.33
C VAL A 151 -7.44 6.65 1.05
N ARG A 152 -7.27 7.95 1.00
CA ARG A 152 -7.55 8.71 -0.21
C ARG A 152 -6.47 8.41 -1.25
N VAL A 153 -6.88 8.15 -2.48
CA VAL A 153 -6.00 7.97 -3.64
C VAL A 153 -6.23 9.14 -4.60
N LYS A 154 -5.16 9.86 -4.96
CA LYS A 154 -5.29 10.96 -5.94
C LYS A 154 -5.47 10.43 -7.34
N THR A 155 -4.54 9.56 -7.79
CA THR A 155 -4.53 9.01 -9.14
C THR A 155 -4.36 7.50 -9.09
N LEU A 156 -5.20 6.78 -9.82
CA LEU A 156 -5.07 5.36 -10.11
C LEU A 156 -4.49 5.21 -11.51
N TYR A 157 -3.28 4.64 -11.61
CA TYR A 157 -2.65 4.27 -12.86
C TYR A 157 -2.88 2.79 -13.14
N VAL A 158 -3.34 2.46 -14.33
CA VAL A 158 -3.67 1.10 -14.74
C VAL A 158 -3.22 0.83 -16.17
N PRO A 159 -2.84 -0.42 -16.51
CA PRO A 159 -2.66 -0.81 -17.90
C PRO A 159 -4.01 -0.91 -18.63
N ASP A 160 -3.98 -0.77 -19.93
CA ASP A 160 -5.14 -1.08 -20.77
C ASP A 160 -5.10 -2.55 -21.24
N VAL A 161 -5.22 -3.45 -20.26
CA VAL A 161 -5.25 -4.91 -20.47
C VAL A 161 -6.49 -5.51 -19.81
N SER A 162 -6.78 -6.77 -20.11
CA SER A 162 -7.89 -7.55 -19.52
C SER A 162 -9.25 -6.82 -19.59
N PRO A 163 -9.71 -6.35 -20.77
CA PRO A 163 -10.93 -5.54 -20.89
C PRO A 163 -12.17 -6.27 -20.40
N GLU A 164 -12.23 -7.60 -20.50
CA GLU A 164 -13.35 -8.44 -20.06
C GLU A 164 -13.33 -8.77 -18.56
N SER A 165 -12.31 -8.30 -17.81
CA SER A 165 -12.18 -8.60 -16.38
C SER A 165 -13.26 -7.91 -15.56
N ASN A 166 -14.09 -8.70 -14.88
CA ASN A 166 -15.05 -8.20 -13.90
C ASN A 166 -14.36 -7.49 -12.72
N LEU A 167 -13.14 -7.91 -12.36
CA LEU A 167 -12.39 -7.29 -11.27
C LEU A 167 -11.90 -5.91 -11.69
N ARG A 168 -11.36 -5.76 -12.91
CA ARG A 168 -11.03 -4.45 -13.51
C ARG A 168 -12.21 -3.49 -13.42
N THR A 169 -13.38 -3.90 -13.92
CA THR A 169 -14.60 -3.08 -13.90
C THR A 169 -14.97 -2.64 -12.49
N LYS A 170 -14.93 -3.55 -11.51
CA LYS A 170 -15.24 -3.24 -10.11
C LYS A 170 -14.24 -2.28 -9.48
N ILE A 171 -12.96 -2.39 -9.82
CA ILE A 171 -11.90 -1.52 -9.32
C ILE A 171 -12.03 -0.11 -9.90
N LEU A 172 -12.20 0.01 -11.22
CA LEU A 172 -12.37 1.31 -11.88
C LEU A 172 -13.61 2.04 -11.36
N PHE A 173 -14.71 1.32 -11.18
CA PHE A 173 -15.92 1.90 -10.58
C PHE A 173 -15.69 2.36 -9.14
N ALA A 174 -15.02 1.55 -8.31
CA ALA A 174 -14.72 1.92 -6.92
C ALA A 174 -13.78 3.13 -6.83
N ALA A 175 -12.77 3.20 -7.71
CA ALA A 175 -11.84 4.33 -7.78
C ALA A 175 -12.55 5.62 -8.17
N ALA A 176 -13.41 5.58 -9.20
CA ALA A 176 -14.22 6.72 -9.60
C ALA A 176 -15.17 7.19 -8.47
N GLN A 177 -15.80 6.25 -7.76
CA GLN A 177 -16.67 6.55 -6.59
C GLN A 177 -15.86 7.16 -5.43
N ALA A 178 -14.61 6.77 -5.25
CA ALA A 178 -13.71 7.34 -4.25
C ALA A 178 -13.12 8.70 -4.66
N GLY A 179 -13.40 9.17 -5.88
CA GLY A 179 -12.91 10.44 -6.42
C GLY A 179 -11.45 10.40 -6.88
N ALA A 180 -10.91 9.22 -7.16
CA ALA A 180 -9.58 9.08 -7.74
C ALA A 180 -9.62 9.39 -9.25
N GLU A 181 -8.60 10.11 -9.73
CA GLU A 181 -8.38 10.26 -11.17
C GLU A 181 -7.89 8.92 -11.73
N ILE A 182 -8.49 8.42 -12.80
CA ILE A 182 -8.10 7.17 -13.44
C ILE A 182 -7.30 7.48 -14.70
N ARG A 183 -6.09 6.95 -14.79
CA ARG A 183 -5.19 7.11 -15.94
C ARG A 183 -4.78 5.75 -16.50
N PHE A 184 -5.13 5.52 -17.75
CA PHE A 184 -4.65 4.36 -18.50
C PHE A 184 -3.25 4.65 -19.05
N VAL A 185 -2.30 3.78 -18.72
CA VAL A 185 -0.92 3.87 -19.21
C VAL A 185 -0.79 3.05 -20.48
N THR A 186 -1.04 3.69 -21.62
CA THR A 186 -0.94 3.09 -22.95
C THR A 186 0.41 3.38 -23.63
N ASN A 187 1.17 4.31 -23.09
CA ASN A 187 2.52 4.67 -23.50
C ASN A 187 3.38 4.85 -22.25
N ASP A 188 4.67 4.74 -22.41
CA ASP A 188 5.61 4.97 -21.31
C ASP A 188 5.40 6.33 -20.68
N LEU A 189 5.48 6.36 -19.36
CA LEU A 189 5.27 7.56 -18.57
C LEU A 189 6.41 7.72 -17.56
N THR A 190 6.99 8.94 -17.52
CA THR A 190 7.92 9.34 -16.49
C THR A 190 7.27 10.41 -15.63
N LEU A 191 7.27 10.20 -14.32
CA LEU A 191 6.69 11.13 -13.35
C LEU A 191 7.74 12.11 -12.83
N PRO A 192 7.33 13.26 -12.25
CA PRO A 192 8.25 14.31 -11.81
C PRO A 192 9.28 13.88 -10.77
N ASP A 193 8.97 12.87 -9.95
CA ASP A 193 9.87 12.28 -8.95
C ASP A 193 10.79 11.20 -9.52
N GLY A 194 10.82 11.04 -10.84
CA GLY A 194 11.68 10.07 -11.53
C GLY A 194 11.10 8.67 -11.68
N MET A 195 9.96 8.37 -11.06
CA MET A 195 9.29 7.08 -11.27
C MET A 195 8.89 6.91 -12.73
N ARG A 196 9.15 5.74 -13.29
CA ARG A 196 8.81 5.41 -14.68
C ARG A 196 7.86 4.23 -14.72
N MET A 197 6.88 4.30 -15.59
CA MET A 197 5.98 3.20 -15.92
C MET A 197 6.17 2.87 -17.39
N PHE A 198 6.49 1.61 -17.66
CA PHE A 198 6.59 1.07 -19.01
C PHE A 198 5.27 0.43 -19.38
N ALA A 199 4.69 0.88 -20.49
CA ALA A 199 3.41 0.37 -20.95
C ALA A 199 3.49 -1.11 -21.36
N PRO A 200 2.36 -1.86 -21.32
CA PRO A 200 2.33 -3.24 -21.75
C PRO A 200 2.83 -3.42 -23.20
N THR A 201 3.68 -4.42 -23.44
CA THR A 201 4.29 -4.71 -24.74
C THR A 201 3.66 -5.90 -25.44
N GLY A 202 2.40 -6.18 -25.23
CA GLY A 202 1.67 -7.30 -25.85
C GLY A 202 0.26 -6.90 -26.21
N SER A 203 -0.56 -7.87 -26.64
CA SER A 203 -1.98 -7.61 -26.82
C SER A 203 -2.67 -7.47 -25.45
N ALA A 204 -3.76 -6.69 -25.41
CA ALA A 204 -4.55 -6.50 -24.19
C ALA A 204 -5.18 -7.80 -23.64
N GLU A 205 -5.26 -8.84 -24.46
CA GLU A 205 -5.84 -10.15 -24.13
C GLU A 205 -4.77 -11.16 -23.70
N GLU A 206 -3.49 -10.83 -23.87
CA GLU A 206 -2.39 -11.74 -23.53
C GLU A 206 -2.28 -11.87 -22.00
N SER A 207 -2.21 -13.11 -21.51
CA SER A 207 -1.95 -13.37 -20.10
C SER A 207 -0.52 -12.98 -19.71
N ASN A 208 -0.31 -12.63 -18.44
CA ASN A 208 0.99 -12.28 -17.88
C ASN A 208 1.66 -11.10 -18.64
N THR A 209 0.85 -10.11 -19.00
CA THR A 209 1.29 -8.80 -19.49
C THR A 209 0.75 -7.70 -18.57
N GLY A 210 1.44 -6.59 -18.51
CA GLY A 210 1.05 -5.51 -17.62
C GLY A 210 2.05 -4.36 -17.63
N LEU A 211 1.92 -3.46 -16.66
CA LEU A 211 2.89 -2.40 -16.44
C LEU A 211 4.14 -2.94 -15.75
N CYS A 212 5.30 -2.49 -16.24
CA CYS A 212 6.53 -2.57 -15.48
C CYS A 212 6.81 -1.19 -14.85
N VAL A 213 7.14 -1.18 -13.57
CA VAL A 213 7.35 0.06 -12.81
C VAL A 213 8.79 0.14 -12.32
N LEU A 214 9.49 1.22 -12.67
CA LEU A 214 10.77 1.57 -12.09
C LEU A 214 10.54 2.68 -11.06
N ALA A 215 10.59 2.30 -9.79
CA ALA A 215 10.57 3.26 -8.68
C ALA A 215 11.99 3.81 -8.51
N ALA A 216 12.18 5.07 -8.92
CA ALA A 216 13.45 5.76 -8.77
C ALA A 216 13.63 6.24 -7.32
N GLY A 217 14.80 6.02 -6.75
CA GLY A 217 15.20 6.53 -5.46
C GLY A 217 16.55 7.28 -5.55
N GLU A 218 16.86 8.12 -4.58
CA GLU A 218 18.14 8.85 -4.57
C GLU A 218 19.37 7.93 -4.53
N LYS A 219 19.22 6.73 -3.94
CA LYS A 219 20.35 5.80 -3.73
C LYS A 219 20.20 4.50 -4.50
N TYR A 220 19.00 4.12 -4.87
CA TYR A 220 18.75 2.85 -5.55
C TYR A 220 17.43 2.91 -6.33
N ASP A 221 17.47 2.31 -7.49
CA ASP A 221 16.29 2.09 -8.33
C ASP A 221 15.73 0.70 -8.06
N ILE A 222 14.41 0.58 -8.04
CA ILE A 222 13.70 -0.68 -7.79
C ILE A 222 12.81 -0.97 -8.99
N LEU A 223 13.03 -2.11 -9.63
CA LEU A 223 12.21 -2.58 -10.74
C LEU A 223 11.14 -3.54 -10.24
N VAL A 224 9.89 -3.27 -10.61
CA VAL A 224 8.73 -4.11 -10.34
C VAL A 224 8.15 -4.53 -11.69
N THR A 225 8.16 -5.81 -11.97
CA THR A 225 7.70 -6.35 -13.27
C THR A 225 6.27 -6.88 -13.23
N GLY A 226 5.64 -6.90 -12.04
CA GLY A 226 4.36 -7.62 -11.88
C GLY A 226 4.52 -9.08 -12.30
N ASP A 227 3.56 -9.60 -13.04
CA ASP A 227 3.56 -10.99 -13.48
C ASP A 227 4.02 -11.15 -14.94
N LEU A 228 4.88 -10.25 -15.42
CA LEU A 228 5.40 -10.37 -16.78
C LEU A 228 6.00 -11.75 -17.02
N SER A 229 5.54 -12.42 -18.07
CA SER A 229 6.16 -13.66 -18.55
C SER A 229 7.55 -13.37 -19.13
N GLU A 230 8.41 -14.38 -19.17
CA GLU A 230 9.73 -14.28 -19.82
C GLU A 230 9.63 -13.70 -21.25
N GLN A 231 8.60 -14.05 -21.99
CA GLN A 231 8.36 -13.49 -23.33
C GLN A 231 8.03 -11.99 -23.28
N ALA A 232 7.23 -11.54 -22.32
CA ALA A 232 6.94 -10.12 -22.13
C ALA A 232 8.18 -9.34 -21.68
N GLU A 233 9.03 -9.93 -20.83
CA GLU A 233 10.32 -9.37 -20.45
C GLU A 233 11.27 -9.21 -21.65
N TYR A 234 11.34 -10.19 -22.54
CA TYR A 234 12.12 -10.08 -23.79
C TYR A 234 11.62 -8.94 -24.66
N ARG A 235 10.30 -8.77 -24.79
CA ARG A 235 9.72 -7.63 -25.52
C ARG A 235 10.10 -6.32 -24.86
N LEU A 236 9.98 -6.22 -23.53
CA LEU A 236 10.37 -5.03 -22.78
C LEU A 236 11.84 -4.67 -23.03
N LEU A 237 12.74 -5.66 -22.96
CA LEU A 237 14.16 -5.46 -23.21
C LEU A 237 14.51 -5.11 -24.66
N SER A 238 13.72 -5.59 -25.63
CA SER A 238 13.92 -5.27 -27.03
C SER A 238 13.48 -3.85 -27.41
N THR A 239 12.55 -3.29 -26.64
CA THR A 239 11.99 -1.95 -26.89
C THR A 239 12.59 -0.89 -25.98
N HIS A 240 13.20 -1.28 -24.84
CA HIS A 240 13.70 -0.34 -23.82
C HIS A 240 15.10 -0.68 -23.38
N ALA A 241 15.96 0.31 -23.32
CA ALA A 241 17.20 0.23 -22.56
C ALA A 241 16.89 0.47 -21.06
N LEU A 242 16.63 -0.61 -20.32
CA LEU A 242 16.39 -0.50 -18.89
C LEU A 242 17.67 -0.07 -18.17
N PRO A 243 17.59 0.88 -17.20
CA PRO A 243 18.73 1.20 -16.36
C PRO A 243 19.06 0.03 -15.42
N ARG A 244 20.23 0.08 -14.81
CA ARG A 244 20.54 -0.82 -13.68
C ARG A 244 19.55 -0.53 -12.55
N ALA A 245 19.03 -1.58 -11.95
CA ALA A 245 18.16 -1.45 -10.78
C ALA A 245 18.79 -2.21 -9.62
N ALA A 246 19.04 -1.53 -8.51
CA ALA A 246 19.66 -2.14 -7.33
C ALA A 246 18.80 -3.26 -6.75
N VAL A 247 17.48 -3.12 -6.86
CA VAL A 247 16.52 -4.11 -6.36
C VAL A 247 15.56 -4.50 -7.47
N LEU A 248 15.31 -5.81 -7.59
CA LEU A 248 14.25 -6.37 -8.41
C LEU A 248 13.16 -6.97 -7.52
N VAL A 249 11.92 -6.64 -7.75
CA VAL A 249 10.79 -7.45 -7.27
C VAL A 249 10.58 -8.56 -8.29
N ALA A 250 10.78 -9.80 -7.86
CA ALA A 250 10.71 -10.97 -8.73
C ALA A 250 9.33 -11.08 -9.39
N GLY A 251 9.32 -11.26 -10.69
CA GLY A 251 8.09 -11.42 -11.46
C GLY A 251 7.30 -12.64 -11.05
N HIS A 252 5.97 -12.53 -11.05
CA HIS A 252 5.04 -13.61 -10.81
C HIS A 252 5.35 -14.41 -9.54
N HIS A 253 5.63 -13.68 -8.45
CA HIS A 253 5.94 -14.23 -7.12
C HIS A 253 7.12 -15.21 -7.08
N GLY A 254 8.05 -15.09 -8.04
CA GLY A 254 9.19 -16.00 -8.19
C GLY A 254 8.93 -17.24 -9.04
N ALA A 255 7.85 -17.24 -9.83
CA ALA A 255 7.55 -18.34 -10.75
C ALA A 255 8.69 -18.57 -11.75
N ALA A 256 8.93 -19.84 -12.10
CA ALA A 256 9.94 -20.24 -13.09
C ALA A 256 9.70 -19.70 -14.50
N THR A 257 8.53 -19.13 -14.78
CA THR A 257 8.14 -18.55 -16.07
C THR A 257 8.41 -17.06 -16.19
N SER A 258 9.04 -16.46 -15.19
CA SER A 258 9.33 -15.04 -15.07
C SER A 258 10.72 -14.81 -14.52
N THR A 259 11.17 -13.56 -14.47
CA THR A 259 12.53 -13.19 -13.98
C THR A 259 13.63 -13.88 -14.79
N SER A 260 13.56 -13.67 -16.11
CA SER A 260 14.49 -14.29 -17.07
C SER A 260 15.95 -13.90 -16.82
N GLU A 261 16.86 -14.78 -17.22
CA GLU A 261 18.31 -14.50 -17.17
C GLU A 261 18.68 -13.25 -17.99
N ALA A 262 17.97 -12.99 -19.08
CA ALA A 262 18.17 -11.79 -19.89
C ALA A 262 17.84 -10.52 -19.11
N LEU A 263 16.71 -10.51 -18.36
CA LEU A 263 16.35 -9.41 -17.49
C LEU A 263 17.41 -9.19 -16.40
N LEU A 264 17.82 -10.26 -15.71
CA LEU A 264 18.84 -10.18 -14.65
C LEU A 264 20.18 -9.65 -15.16
N ARG A 265 20.60 -10.07 -16.35
CA ARG A 265 21.83 -9.56 -16.99
C ARG A 265 21.73 -8.08 -17.39
N ALA A 266 20.53 -7.64 -17.82
CA ALA A 266 20.30 -6.25 -18.23
C ALA A 266 20.33 -5.30 -17.04
N ILE A 267 19.57 -5.59 -15.98
CA ILE A 267 19.39 -4.69 -14.83
C ILE A 267 20.42 -4.89 -13.72
N ARG A 268 21.05 -6.06 -13.62
CA ARG A 268 22.09 -6.45 -12.64
C ARG A 268 21.74 -6.08 -11.20
N PRO A 269 20.68 -6.65 -10.65
CA PRO A 269 20.22 -6.29 -9.31
C PRO A 269 21.23 -6.78 -8.25
N GLU A 270 21.33 -6.01 -7.15
CA GLU A 270 22.09 -6.38 -5.96
C GLU A 270 21.26 -7.24 -5.01
N ALA A 271 19.93 -7.06 -5.05
CA ALA A 271 18.97 -7.82 -4.27
C ALA A 271 17.71 -8.13 -5.09
N VAL A 272 17.11 -9.28 -4.78
CA VAL A 272 15.81 -9.68 -5.34
C VAL A 272 14.84 -9.90 -4.20
N LEU A 273 13.69 -9.25 -4.25
CA LEU A 273 12.59 -9.44 -3.31
C LEU A 273 11.54 -10.35 -3.93
N ILE A 274 11.06 -11.32 -3.18
CA ILE A 274 10.02 -12.25 -3.63
C ILE A 274 8.82 -12.10 -2.69
N SER A 275 7.68 -11.68 -3.24
CA SER A 275 6.41 -11.57 -2.52
C SER A 275 5.63 -12.87 -2.67
N VAL A 276 5.74 -13.78 -1.72
CA VAL A 276 5.16 -15.12 -1.80
C VAL A 276 4.58 -15.54 -0.45
N GLY A 277 3.47 -16.26 -0.46
CA GLY A 277 2.85 -16.78 0.77
C GLY A 277 3.62 -17.95 1.37
N ALA A 278 3.62 -18.06 2.71
CA ALA A 278 4.28 -19.16 3.42
C ALA A 278 3.77 -20.55 3.01
N ASP A 279 2.47 -20.65 2.68
CA ASP A 279 1.83 -21.88 2.22
C ASP A 279 1.65 -21.89 0.69
N ASN A 280 2.67 -21.45 -0.02
CA ASN A 280 2.65 -21.33 -1.47
C ASN A 280 2.36 -22.68 -2.16
N ARG A 281 1.19 -22.77 -2.83
CA ARG A 281 0.73 -23.98 -3.54
C ARG A 281 1.30 -24.11 -4.94
N PHE A 282 1.97 -23.09 -5.45
CA PHE A 282 2.46 -23.01 -6.83
C PHE A 282 3.91 -23.49 -6.96
N GLY A 283 4.62 -23.66 -5.83
CA GLY A 283 6.01 -24.11 -5.82
C GLY A 283 7.02 -23.01 -6.18
N HIS A 284 6.64 -21.75 -6.01
CA HIS A 284 7.50 -20.58 -6.25
C HIS A 284 8.53 -20.42 -5.16
#